data_bd184ecf21d4acd5211c8362bc901e28
#
_entry.id   bd184ecf21d4acd5211c8362bc901e28
#
_cell.length_a   1.000
_cell.length_b   1.000
_cell.length_c   1.000
_cell.angle_alpha   90.00
_cell.angle_beta   90.00
_cell.angle_gamma   90.00
#
_symmetry.space_group_name_H-M   'P 1'
#
loop_
_entity.id
_entity.type
_entity.pdbx_description
1 polymer ?
#
loop_
_entity_poly.entity_id
_entity_poly.type
_entity_poly.pdbx_seq_one_letter_code
_entity_poly.pdbx_strand_id
1 'polypeptide(L)'
;MKRLLVILLLLVTCGGPLLAQQSQEEQLAMQYYKDKEYDKAVELFEKIHAKKPDSYIYYYYYYCLLELERYDDAEKMLKKQVKAYPNVQRYKVDQGYVYERAGDNAKAEKIYQECLKNMPAKETSVNELYNAYMSRGKYEYAADAILKGRKMLNNEQLLSKSLISLYKILHQNDKIVDEIIALVKTDNEKYQKDVEAAIQDLLLDDEDNEQYMSIRTALQKFSQKNPNNILCIKELYWISQLHKDFEEALILAKSLDKRLKMEGIFTYELATVAADNRDYNTAIEALNYIIKQGEDAHNYVQAKMKILDVKYMQLIASSPVKMVDAVNLEQDFKKALDENGLHSGTMDWIRKYAHLLAFYVNKPQEAMDVLNQAMAATRDNKEKNQYKIDLADVQLYTGEIWDASLNYSQVDKDMPNDVLGNEAKFKNAKLSFYIGEFAWAKSQLDVLAAATTKLIANDAIYTSMLISDNLEEEEEVDEDDTTAAGLFSHSEGNLALKMYAKAEFLIFQNKDDEALKALDSVMILSPFGTLVDDALYQKALILIKQKNYLEAEKLLKRVVEDFGDQLLADDALFQLAELYEYYLKDVNQAMEYYQKILKDHSDSLYVVQARARYRALRGDNLN
;
A
#
# COMPACT_ATOMS: atom_id res chain seq x y z
N MET A 1 68.25 19.25 0.98
CA MET A 1 66.95 18.51 1.07
C MET A 1 66.57 17.99 2.46
N LYS A 2 67.52 17.53 3.30
CA LYS A 2 67.21 17.02 4.67
C LYS A 2 66.72 18.09 5.67
N ARG A 3 67.04 19.37 5.52
CA ARG A 3 66.58 20.46 6.41
C ARG A 3 65.21 21.01 6.03
N LEU A 4 64.77 20.86 4.79
CA LEU A 4 63.43 21.23 4.36
C LEU A 4 62.33 20.20 4.78
N LEU A 5 62.72 18.93 4.92
CA LEU A 5 61.81 17.85 5.34
C LEU A 5 61.49 17.93 6.85
N VAL A 6 62.44 18.45 7.68
CA VAL A 6 62.19 18.62 9.12
C VAL A 6 61.32 19.81 9.43
N ILE A 7 61.35 20.86 8.61
CA ILE A 7 60.44 22.02 8.75
C ILE A 7 59.03 21.68 8.26
N LEU A 8 58.88 20.80 7.25
CA LEU A 8 57.58 20.32 6.79
C LEU A 8 56.93 19.35 7.80
N LEU A 9 57.73 18.56 8.53
CA LEU A 9 57.24 17.66 9.57
C LEU A 9 56.81 18.40 10.85
N LEU A 10 57.40 19.57 11.14
CA LEU A 10 57.00 20.42 12.28
C LEU A 10 55.78 21.30 11.99
N LEU A 11 55.42 21.54 10.73
CA LEU A 11 54.20 22.26 10.33
C LEU A 11 52.97 21.38 10.25
N VAL A 12 53.12 20.05 10.15
CA VAL A 12 51.98 19.09 10.13
C VAL A 12 51.49 18.73 11.55
N THR A 13 52.30 19.02 12.59
CA THR A 13 51.91 18.74 13.98
C THR A 13 51.17 19.88 14.68
N CYS A 14 51.01 21.07 14.05
CA CYS A 14 50.30 22.22 14.61
C CYS A 14 48.93 22.51 13.98
N GLY A 15 48.41 21.67 13.09
CA GLY A 15 47.17 21.85 12.39
C GLY A 15 46.11 20.76 12.66
N GLY A 16 46.14 20.13 13.83
CA GLY A 16 45.02 19.28 14.27
C GLY A 16 43.78 20.14 14.54
N PRO A 17 42.58 19.71 14.17
CA PRO A 17 41.36 20.46 14.53
C PRO A 17 41.32 20.57 16.04
N LEU A 18 41.16 21.79 16.55
CA LEU A 18 40.75 22.07 17.92
C LEU A 18 39.34 21.50 18.14
N LEU A 19 39.21 20.20 18.15
CA LEU A 19 38.15 19.54 18.88
C LEU A 19 38.40 19.91 20.34
N ALA A 20 37.51 20.69 20.94
CA ALA A 20 37.54 21.01 22.34
C ALA A 20 37.55 19.68 23.11
N GLN A 21 38.74 19.26 23.53
CA GLN A 21 38.93 18.04 24.30
C GLN A 21 38.19 18.27 25.62
N GLN A 22 37.15 17.52 25.86
CA GLN A 22 36.40 17.58 27.11
C GLN A 22 37.39 17.39 28.24
N SER A 23 37.34 18.28 29.23
CA SER A 23 38.23 18.17 30.40
C SER A 23 37.92 16.85 31.13
N GLN A 24 38.87 16.29 31.83
CA GLN A 24 38.63 15.08 32.64
C GLN A 24 37.48 15.31 33.63
N GLU A 25 37.37 16.53 34.17
CA GLU A 25 36.26 16.92 35.05
C GLU A 25 34.92 16.87 34.33
N GLU A 26 34.82 17.30 33.06
CA GLU A 26 33.59 17.21 32.26
C GLU A 26 33.22 15.77 31.97
N GLN A 27 34.16 14.92 31.61
CA GLN A 27 33.93 13.48 31.37
C GLN A 27 33.40 12.78 32.63
N LEU A 28 34.00 13.05 33.78
CA LEU A 28 33.59 12.49 35.06
C LEU A 28 32.22 12.99 35.48
N ALA A 29 31.93 14.27 35.31
CA ALA A 29 30.60 14.84 35.61
C ALA A 29 29.50 14.22 34.73
N MET A 30 29.81 14.02 33.43
CA MET A 30 28.87 13.36 32.49
C MET A 30 28.66 11.88 32.79
N GLN A 31 29.70 11.20 33.33
CA GLN A 31 29.55 9.82 33.76
C GLN A 31 28.60 9.73 34.98
N TYR A 32 28.86 10.51 36.05
CA TYR A 32 27.98 10.57 37.21
C TYR A 32 26.52 10.92 36.83
N TYR A 33 26.33 11.85 35.87
CA TYR A 33 25.03 12.18 35.37
C TYR A 33 24.34 10.99 34.69
N LYS A 34 25.06 10.23 33.83
CA LYS A 34 24.52 9.02 33.17
C LYS A 34 24.17 7.93 34.17
N ASP A 35 24.99 7.80 35.22
CA ASP A 35 24.81 6.84 36.29
C ASP A 35 23.72 7.30 37.31
N LYS A 36 23.08 8.47 37.06
CA LYS A 36 22.08 9.12 37.92
C LYS A 36 22.59 9.49 39.31
N GLU A 37 23.89 9.56 39.52
CA GLU A 37 24.53 10.04 40.73
C GLU A 37 24.57 11.59 40.75
N TYR A 38 23.36 12.20 40.77
CA TYR A 38 23.22 13.65 40.59
C TYR A 38 23.90 14.48 41.65
N ASP A 39 24.00 13.98 42.87
CA ASP A 39 24.71 14.59 44.01
C ASP A 39 26.19 14.79 43.72
N LYS A 40 26.86 13.83 43.06
CA LYS A 40 28.28 13.93 42.66
C LYS A 40 28.42 14.75 41.36
N ALA A 41 27.51 14.57 40.42
CA ALA A 41 27.52 15.29 39.16
C ALA A 41 27.37 16.80 39.37
N VAL A 42 26.49 17.25 40.24
CA VAL A 42 26.16 18.66 40.50
C VAL A 42 27.34 19.45 40.99
N GLU A 43 28.16 18.86 41.89
CA GLU A 43 29.38 19.53 42.39
C GLU A 43 30.41 19.81 41.31
N LEU A 44 30.58 18.89 40.36
CA LEU A 44 31.48 19.06 39.24
C LEU A 44 30.91 20.04 38.21
N PHE A 45 29.62 19.90 37.88
CA PHE A 45 28.98 20.81 36.96
C PHE A 45 28.94 22.26 37.47
N GLU A 46 28.78 22.48 38.78
CA GLU A 46 28.88 23.82 39.37
C GLU A 46 30.23 24.47 39.10
N LYS A 47 31.33 23.73 39.34
CA LYS A 47 32.72 24.22 39.09
C LYS A 47 32.97 24.51 37.60
N ILE A 48 32.49 23.63 36.72
CA ILE A 48 32.65 23.81 35.28
C ILE A 48 31.80 24.96 34.77
N HIS A 49 30.55 25.07 35.21
CA HIS A 49 29.62 26.14 34.83
C HIS A 49 30.12 27.52 35.30
N ALA A 50 30.76 27.61 36.48
CA ALA A 50 31.37 28.85 36.93
C ALA A 50 32.48 29.36 36.01
N LYS A 51 33.18 28.46 35.31
CA LYS A 51 34.25 28.79 34.35
C LYS A 51 33.69 29.06 32.93
N LYS A 52 32.61 28.36 32.53
CA LYS A 52 31.99 28.42 31.19
C LYS A 52 30.46 28.47 31.31
N PRO A 53 29.84 29.60 31.68
CA PRO A 53 28.44 29.69 31.96
C PRO A 53 27.52 29.62 30.74
N ASP A 54 28.04 29.81 29.53
CA ASP A 54 27.32 29.74 28.24
C ASP A 54 27.45 28.39 27.51
N SER A 55 28.09 27.39 28.19
CA SER A 55 28.31 26.06 27.61
C SER A 55 27.07 25.18 27.75
N TYR A 56 27.05 24.05 27.01
CA TYR A 56 26.05 23.00 27.12
C TYR A 56 25.97 22.40 28.52
N ILE A 57 26.96 22.57 29.37
CA ILE A 57 27.02 22.16 30.78
C ILE A 57 25.91 22.78 31.60
N TYR A 58 25.41 23.98 31.21
CA TYR A 58 24.25 24.59 31.83
C TYR A 58 23.07 23.62 31.96
N TYR A 59 22.78 22.84 30.90
CA TYR A 59 21.65 21.90 30.90
C TYR A 59 21.79 20.82 31.95
N TYR A 60 22.95 20.21 32.03
CA TYR A 60 23.21 19.11 32.95
C TYR A 60 23.26 19.59 34.39
N TYR A 61 23.86 20.78 34.64
CA TYR A 61 23.86 21.39 35.94
C TYR A 61 22.45 21.74 36.42
N TYR A 62 21.68 22.40 35.56
CA TYR A 62 20.28 22.73 35.83
C TYR A 62 19.44 21.48 36.11
N TYR A 63 19.59 20.45 35.29
CA TYR A 63 18.84 19.21 35.46
C TYR A 63 19.18 18.50 36.78
N CYS A 64 20.48 18.40 37.12
CA CYS A 64 20.88 17.83 38.41
C CYS A 64 20.29 18.57 39.60
N LEU A 65 20.24 19.89 39.55
CA LEU A 65 19.63 20.70 40.62
C LEU A 65 18.12 20.41 40.73
N LEU A 66 17.41 20.22 39.64
CA LEU A 66 16.00 19.86 39.63
C LEU A 66 15.74 18.46 40.19
N GLU A 67 16.53 17.48 39.79
CA GLU A 67 16.40 16.08 40.25
C GLU A 67 16.72 15.92 41.76
N LEU A 68 17.63 16.77 42.26
CA LEU A 68 17.96 16.84 43.68
C LEU A 68 17.03 17.74 44.50
N GLU A 69 15.98 18.32 43.84
CA GLU A 69 15.05 19.28 44.45
C GLU A 69 15.73 20.52 45.07
N ARG A 70 16.95 20.85 44.62
CA ARG A 70 17.73 22.00 45.07
C ARG A 70 17.26 23.28 44.38
N TYR A 71 16.00 23.65 44.55
CA TYR A 71 15.34 24.75 43.85
C TYR A 71 15.95 26.12 44.19
N ASP A 72 16.38 26.35 45.42
CA ASP A 72 17.05 27.60 45.83
C ASP A 72 18.39 27.80 45.09
N ASP A 73 19.13 26.74 44.90
CA ASP A 73 20.41 26.80 44.19
C ASP A 73 20.21 26.98 42.66
N ALA A 74 19.18 26.30 42.12
CA ALA A 74 18.75 26.50 40.75
C ALA A 74 18.31 27.96 40.51
N GLU A 75 17.53 28.53 41.41
CA GLU A 75 17.13 29.95 41.33
C GLU A 75 18.33 30.91 41.36
N LYS A 76 19.28 30.69 42.30
CA LYS A 76 20.49 31.52 42.38
C LYS A 76 21.31 31.44 41.09
N MET A 77 21.49 30.22 40.54
CA MET A 77 22.18 29.99 39.29
C MET A 77 21.50 30.73 38.14
N LEU A 78 20.19 30.56 38.00
CA LEU A 78 19.38 31.18 36.93
C LEU A 78 19.34 32.71 37.04
N LYS A 79 19.25 33.28 38.24
CA LYS A 79 19.36 34.76 38.42
C LYS A 79 20.66 35.31 37.88
N LYS A 80 21.79 34.61 38.10
CA LYS A 80 23.09 34.98 37.54
C LYS A 80 23.10 34.84 36.01
N GLN A 81 22.52 33.73 35.51
CA GLN A 81 22.46 33.42 34.09
C GLN A 81 21.61 34.45 33.31
N VAL A 82 20.41 34.76 33.81
CA VAL A 82 19.54 35.78 33.19
C VAL A 82 20.20 37.16 33.20
N LYS A 83 20.94 37.52 34.27
CA LYS A 83 21.68 38.77 34.32
C LYS A 83 22.81 38.83 33.31
N ALA A 84 23.54 37.74 33.15
CA ALA A 84 24.67 37.63 32.20
C ALA A 84 24.21 37.59 30.74
N TYR A 85 23.07 36.97 30.48
CA TYR A 85 22.54 36.74 29.13
C TYR A 85 21.05 37.17 29.03
N PRO A 86 20.75 38.49 29.13
CA PRO A 86 19.38 38.97 29.25
C PRO A 86 18.52 38.76 28.00
N ASN A 87 19.14 38.51 26.86
CA ASN A 87 18.47 38.29 25.57
C ASN A 87 18.10 36.82 25.33
N VAL A 88 18.63 35.89 26.14
CA VAL A 88 18.35 34.45 26.01
C VAL A 88 17.07 34.13 26.81
N GLN A 89 15.95 34.02 26.09
CA GLN A 89 14.62 33.83 26.70
C GLN A 89 14.51 32.53 27.48
N ARG A 90 15.24 31.50 27.05
CA ARG A 90 15.26 30.18 27.68
C ARG A 90 15.55 30.24 29.17
N TYR A 91 16.53 31.04 29.62
CA TYR A 91 16.91 31.09 31.03
C TYR A 91 15.78 31.65 31.93
N LYS A 92 14.96 32.54 31.37
CA LYS A 92 13.77 33.03 32.07
C LYS A 92 12.68 31.97 32.15
N VAL A 93 12.45 31.23 31.07
CA VAL A 93 11.49 30.13 31.07
C VAL A 93 11.93 29.05 32.06
N ASP A 94 13.23 28.70 32.09
CA ASP A 94 13.79 27.76 33.06
C ASP A 94 13.62 28.25 34.51
N GLN A 95 13.73 29.56 34.74
CA GLN A 95 13.46 30.16 36.06
C GLN A 95 11.99 30.01 36.45
N GLY A 96 11.06 30.23 35.53
CA GLY A 96 9.63 29.97 35.76
C GLY A 96 9.39 28.51 36.12
N TYR A 97 10.04 27.59 35.43
CA TYR A 97 9.91 26.16 35.69
C TYR A 97 10.46 25.71 37.06
N VAL A 98 11.53 26.36 37.55
CA VAL A 98 12.00 26.12 38.94
C VAL A 98 10.96 26.50 39.96
N TYR A 99 10.33 27.67 39.81
CA TYR A 99 9.25 28.09 40.74
C TYR A 99 8.05 27.12 40.70
N GLU A 100 7.69 26.66 39.52
CA GLU A 100 6.63 25.66 39.35
C GLU A 100 6.95 24.35 40.08
N ARG A 101 8.17 23.82 39.87
CA ARG A 101 8.65 22.61 40.56
C ARG A 101 8.77 22.79 42.09
N ALA A 102 9.03 24.02 42.53
CA ALA A 102 9.02 24.39 43.95
C ALA A 102 7.61 24.64 44.53
N GLY A 103 6.55 24.53 43.70
CA GLY A 103 5.16 24.72 44.12
C GLY A 103 4.66 26.18 44.05
N ASP A 104 5.48 27.15 43.62
CA ASP A 104 5.07 28.58 43.48
C ASP A 104 4.55 28.82 42.06
N ASN A 105 3.41 28.23 41.76
CA ASN A 105 2.77 28.33 40.42
C ASN A 105 2.43 29.78 40.05
N ALA A 106 2.14 30.67 41.02
CA ALA A 106 1.82 32.06 40.76
C ALA A 106 3.01 32.85 40.23
N LYS A 107 4.21 32.60 40.76
CA LYS A 107 5.44 33.21 40.24
C LYS A 107 5.82 32.62 38.87
N ALA A 108 5.68 31.29 38.72
CA ALA A 108 5.96 30.62 37.44
C ALA A 108 5.12 31.25 36.32
N GLU A 109 3.81 31.32 36.52
CA GLU A 109 2.84 31.89 35.59
C GLU A 109 3.21 33.32 35.20
N LYS A 110 3.52 34.17 36.19
CA LYS A 110 3.94 35.56 35.95
C LYS A 110 5.17 35.63 35.06
N ILE A 111 6.16 34.76 35.28
CA ILE A 111 7.40 34.74 34.49
C ILE A 111 7.10 34.31 33.07
N TYR A 112 6.29 33.27 32.88
CA TYR A 112 5.92 32.80 31.53
C TYR A 112 5.19 33.87 30.74
N GLN A 113 4.24 34.57 31.36
CA GLN A 113 3.54 35.70 30.75
C GLN A 113 4.48 36.89 30.45
N GLU A 114 5.45 37.18 31.33
CA GLU A 114 6.45 38.22 31.09
C GLU A 114 7.37 37.87 29.92
N CYS A 115 7.76 36.60 29.76
CA CYS A 115 8.53 36.13 28.58
C CYS A 115 7.75 36.37 27.28
N LEU A 116 6.46 35.96 27.26
CA LEU A 116 5.61 36.24 26.10
C LEU A 116 5.49 37.74 25.85
N LYS A 117 5.17 38.53 26.89
CA LYS A 117 4.98 39.96 26.76
C LYS A 117 6.19 40.68 26.15
N ASN A 118 7.39 40.31 26.60
CA ASN A 118 8.65 40.97 26.25
C ASN A 118 9.39 40.31 25.07
N MET A 119 8.78 39.36 24.39
CA MET A 119 9.37 38.67 23.22
C MET A 119 9.67 39.70 22.11
N PRO A 120 10.92 39.78 21.61
CA PRO A 120 11.28 40.66 20.51
C PRO A 120 10.57 40.25 19.19
N ALA A 121 10.27 41.24 18.35
CA ALA A 121 9.67 41.03 17.02
C ALA A 121 10.72 40.53 16.01
N LYS A 122 11.25 39.34 16.24
CA LYS A 122 12.20 38.63 15.36
C LYS A 122 11.85 37.14 15.30
N GLU A 123 11.94 36.55 14.14
CA GLU A 123 11.66 35.12 13.94
C GLU A 123 12.52 34.23 14.83
N THR A 124 13.81 34.56 14.97
CA THR A 124 14.72 33.84 15.86
C THR A 124 14.26 33.85 17.32
N SER A 125 13.71 34.98 17.80
CA SER A 125 13.21 35.11 19.17
C SER A 125 11.92 34.34 19.39
N VAL A 126 11.03 34.28 18.38
CA VAL A 126 9.82 33.47 18.42
C VAL A 126 10.20 31.99 18.52
N ASN A 127 11.13 31.52 17.66
CA ASN A 127 11.57 30.15 17.65
C ASN A 127 12.31 29.75 18.93
N GLU A 128 13.12 30.64 19.48
CA GLU A 128 13.81 30.42 20.76
C GLU A 128 12.82 30.26 21.91
N LEU A 129 11.84 31.15 22.00
CA LEU A 129 10.83 31.11 23.07
C LEU A 129 9.90 29.88 22.92
N TYR A 130 9.49 29.57 21.69
CA TYR A 130 8.77 28.34 21.38
C TYR A 130 9.53 27.10 21.89
N ASN A 131 10.80 26.95 21.51
CA ASN A 131 11.62 25.82 21.93
C ASN A 131 11.85 25.77 23.44
N ALA A 132 11.96 26.94 24.10
CA ALA A 132 12.08 27.02 25.54
C ALA A 132 10.84 26.47 26.25
N TYR A 133 9.65 26.87 25.81
CA TYR A 133 8.40 26.35 26.37
C TYR A 133 8.19 24.86 26.04
N MET A 134 8.47 24.42 24.80
CA MET A 134 8.41 23.02 24.42
C MET A 134 9.25 22.13 25.33
N SER A 135 10.49 22.57 25.62
CA SER A 135 11.43 21.80 26.46
C SER A 135 10.96 21.67 27.93
N ARG A 136 9.95 22.43 28.34
CA ARG A 136 9.35 22.40 29.70
C ARG A 136 7.90 21.91 29.70
N GLY A 137 7.42 21.38 28.57
CA GLY A 137 6.05 20.88 28.45
C GLY A 137 4.97 21.98 28.53
N LYS A 138 5.34 23.24 28.27
CA LYS A 138 4.42 24.39 28.32
C LYS A 138 3.83 24.63 26.92
N TYR A 139 3.03 23.68 26.46
CA TYR A 139 2.56 23.60 25.07
C TYR A 139 1.63 24.78 24.71
N GLU A 140 0.74 25.22 25.59
CA GLU A 140 -0.13 26.38 25.36
C GLU A 140 0.70 27.66 25.21
N TYR A 141 1.70 27.87 26.07
CA TYR A 141 2.61 29.01 25.96
C TYR A 141 3.47 28.96 24.70
N ALA A 142 3.85 27.77 24.26
CA ALA A 142 4.58 27.58 23.01
C ALA A 142 3.71 27.99 21.80
N ALA A 143 2.42 27.63 21.79
CA ALA A 143 1.47 28.05 20.77
C ALA A 143 1.27 29.58 20.79
N ASP A 144 1.09 30.17 21.99
CA ASP A 144 0.92 31.62 22.16
C ASP A 144 2.15 32.39 21.68
N ALA A 145 3.36 31.86 21.86
CA ALA A 145 4.59 32.50 21.36
C ALA A 145 4.57 32.58 19.81
N ILE A 146 4.17 31.50 19.13
CA ILE A 146 4.03 31.47 17.66
C ILE A 146 2.94 32.45 17.23
N LEU A 147 1.74 32.37 17.80
CA LEU A 147 0.60 33.21 17.43
C LEU A 147 0.90 34.71 17.63
N LYS A 148 1.58 35.04 18.73
CA LYS A 148 2.04 36.43 18.97
C LYS A 148 3.10 36.85 17.96
N GLY A 149 4.08 35.96 17.67
CA GLY A 149 5.12 36.18 16.68
C GLY A 149 4.53 36.47 15.29
N ARG A 150 3.53 35.73 14.87
CA ARG A 150 2.80 35.93 13.60
C ARG A 150 2.21 37.33 13.51
N LYS A 151 1.52 37.76 14.57
CA LYS A 151 0.94 39.12 14.64
C LYS A 151 2.01 40.21 14.57
N MET A 152 3.11 40.03 15.30
CA MET A 152 4.19 41.04 15.38
C MET A 152 4.97 41.14 14.08
N LEU A 153 5.15 40.03 13.35
CA LEU A 153 5.95 39.94 12.12
C LEU A 153 5.07 40.04 10.85
N ASN A 154 3.76 40.13 10.99
CA ASN A 154 2.80 40.04 9.89
C ASN A 154 3.05 38.83 8.96
N ASN A 155 3.32 37.70 9.56
CA ASN A 155 3.60 36.43 8.86
C ASN A 155 2.70 35.31 9.41
N GLU A 156 1.57 35.08 8.75
CA GLU A 156 0.56 34.09 9.17
C GLU A 156 1.08 32.63 9.10
N GLN A 157 2.10 32.33 8.28
CA GLN A 157 2.64 30.99 8.07
C GLN A 157 3.88 30.68 8.93
N LEU A 158 4.29 31.61 9.78
CA LEU A 158 5.45 31.42 10.65
C LEU A 158 5.25 30.19 11.53
N LEU A 159 6.16 29.22 11.43
CA LEU A 159 6.18 27.99 12.23
C LEU A 159 4.87 27.15 12.16
N SER A 160 4.19 27.12 10.99
CA SER A 160 2.94 26.36 10.83
C SER A 160 3.10 24.88 11.19
N LYS A 161 4.17 24.21 10.74
CA LYS A 161 4.44 22.80 11.12
C LYS A 161 4.54 22.62 12.62
N SER A 162 5.28 23.51 13.29
CA SER A 162 5.44 23.45 14.74
C SER A 162 4.12 23.66 15.47
N LEU A 163 3.26 24.54 14.95
CA LEU A 163 1.96 24.82 15.52
C LEU A 163 0.98 23.64 15.31
N ILE A 164 0.99 23.02 14.14
CA ILE A 164 0.23 21.78 13.86
C ILE A 164 0.65 20.68 14.84
N SER A 165 1.97 20.44 15.00
CA SER A 165 2.48 19.46 15.94
C SER A 165 2.08 19.75 17.39
N LEU A 166 2.03 21.02 17.79
CA LEU A 166 1.53 21.45 19.11
C LEU A 166 0.04 21.14 19.27
N TYR A 167 -0.78 21.50 18.31
CA TYR A 167 -2.21 21.23 18.36
C TYR A 167 -2.53 19.75 18.39
N LYS A 168 -1.70 18.91 17.75
CA LYS A 168 -1.78 17.44 17.86
C LYS A 168 -1.52 16.99 19.30
N ILE A 169 -0.45 17.48 19.97
CA ILE A 169 -0.15 17.18 21.39
C ILE A 169 -1.28 17.65 22.30
N LEU A 170 -1.92 18.75 21.97
CA LEU A 170 -3.02 19.35 22.74
C LEU A 170 -4.39 18.75 22.40
N HIS A 171 -4.48 17.80 21.45
CA HIS A 171 -5.72 17.21 20.94
C HIS A 171 -6.73 18.25 20.43
N GLN A 172 -6.23 19.30 19.74
CA GLN A 172 -7.04 20.40 19.22
C GLN A 172 -7.20 20.31 17.70
N ASN A 173 -7.90 19.26 17.23
CA ASN A 173 -8.05 18.94 15.80
C ASN A 173 -8.65 20.09 14.99
N ASP A 174 -9.65 20.81 15.53
CA ASP A 174 -10.24 21.97 14.86
C ASP A 174 -9.19 23.04 14.50
N LYS A 175 -8.22 23.27 15.39
CA LYS A 175 -7.15 24.23 15.14
C LYS A 175 -6.13 23.74 14.12
N ILE A 176 -5.95 22.43 13.98
CA ILE A 176 -5.15 21.85 12.90
C ILE A 176 -5.84 22.11 11.56
N VAL A 177 -7.15 21.91 11.48
CA VAL A 177 -7.94 22.22 10.27
C VAL A 177 -7.85 23.72 9.93
N ASP A 178 -7.91 24.61 10.91
CA ASP A 178 -7.73 26.05 10.69
C ASP A 178 -6.34 26.38 10.12
N GLU A 179 -5.28 25.71 10.59
CA GLU A 179 -3.91 25.86 10.07
C GLU A 179 -3.79 25.33 8.64
N ILE A 180 -4.41 24.20 8.34
CA ILE A 180 -4.48 23.66 6.98
C ILE A 180 -5.10 24.70 6.04
N ILE A 181 -6.24 25.28 6.41
CA ILE A 181 -6.90 26.31 5.61
C ILE A 181 -6.03 27.58 5.48
N ALA A 182 -5.29 27.96 6.53
CA ALA A 182 -4.36 29.10 6.48
C ALA A 182 -3.20 28.86 5.49
N LEU A 183 -2.70 27.62 5.39
CA LEU A 183 -1.69 27.25 4.40
C LEU A 183 -2.27 27.20 2.98
N VAL A 184 -3.41 26.56 2.81
CA VAL A 184 -4.13 26.45 1.53
C VAL A 184 -4.50 27.84 0.97
N LYS A 185 -4.88 28.79 1.83
CA LYS A 185 -5.18 30.19 1.47
C LYS A 185 -4.04 30.89 0.72
N THR A 186 -2.80 30.47 0.94
CA THR A 186 -1.64 31.07 0.27
C THR A 186 -1.56 30.76 -1.22
N ASP A 187 -2.25 29.71 -1.67
CA ASP A 187 -2.19 29.14 -3.03
C ASP A 187 -0.75 28.86 -3.52
N ASN A 188 0.12 28.44 -2.62
CA ASN A 188 1.53 28.23 -2.87
C ASN A 188 1.90 26.74 -2.73
N GLU A 189 2.29 26.13 -3.82
CA GLU A 189 2.64 24.68 -3.90
C GLU A 189 3.74 24.24 -2.92
N LYS A 190 4.59 25.16 -2.45
CA LYS A 190 5.62 24.81 -1.44
C LYS A 190 5.02 24.24 -0.15
N TYR A 191 3.75 24.60 0.16
CA TYR A 191 3.06 24.11 1.35
C TYR A 191 2.26 22.83 1.13
N GLN A 192 2.15 22.36 -0.11
CA GLN A 192 1.35 21.16 -0.43
C GLN A 192 1.71 19.97 0.45
N LYS A 193 3.00 19.62 0.51
CA LYS A 193 3.47 18.49 1.34
C LYS A 193 3.19 18.68 2.83
N ASP A 194 3.19 19.90 3.31
CA ASP A 194 2.92 20.22 4.72
C ASP A 194 1.43 20.06 5.04
N VAL A 195 0.57 20.44 4.10
CA VAL A 195 -0.89 20.26 4.17
C VAL A 195 -1.24 18.77 4.11
N GLU A 196 -0.71 18.05 3.11
CA GLU A 196 -0.91 16.61 2.96
C GLU A 196 -0.48 15.84 4.21
N ALA A 197 0.70 16.15 4.76
CA ALA A 197 1.19 15.52 5.99
C ALA A 197 0.29 15.80 7.21
N ALA A 198 -0.21 17.03 7.34
CA ALA A 198 -1.13 17.39 8.43
C ALA A 198 -2.48 16.68 8.30
N ILE A 199 -3.00 16.56 7.08
CA ILE A 199 -4.23 15.82 6.80
C ILE A 199 -4.04 14.33 7.10
N GLN A 200 -2.95 13.72 6.61
CA GLN A 200 -2.64 12.31 6.89
C GLN A 200 -2.55 12.03 8.39
N ASP A 201 -1.87 12.89 9.13
CA ASP A 201 -1.76 12.78 10.59
C ASP A 201 -3.12 12.80 11.30
N LEU A 202 -4.09 13.58 10.80
CA LEU A 202 -5.44 13.62 11.34
C LEU A 202 -6.27 12.39 10.98
N LEU A 203 -6.03 11.81 9.80
CA LEU A 203 -6.79 10.65 9.30
C LEU A 203 -6.26 9.31 9.80
N LEU A 204 -5.06 9.27 10.42
CA LEU A 204 -4.44 8.03 10.89
C LEU A 204 -5.29 7.24 11.89
N ASP A 205 -6.05 7.92 12.75
CA ASP A 205 -6.86 7.34 13.82
C ASP A 205 -8.35 7.71 13.67
N ASP A 206 -8.80 8.04 12.43
CA ASP A 206 -10.16 8.53 12.14
C ASP A 206 -11.12 7.38 11.78
N GLU A 207 -11.37 6.48 12.75
CA GLU A 207 -12.23 5.31 12.56
C GLU A 207 -13.67 5.68 12.14
N ASP A 208 -14.20 6.78 12.66
CA ASP A 208 -15.57 7.24 12.45
C ASP A 208 -15.70 8.26 11.29
N ASN A 209 -14.63 8.53 10.56
CA ASN A 209 -14.56 9.54 9.47
C ASN A 209 -14.93 10.98 9.91
N GLU A 210 -14.89 11.30 11.19
CA GLU A 210 -15.21 12.65 11.68
C GLU A 210 -14.20 13.69 11.20
N GLN A 211 -12.90 13.35 11.25
CA GLN A 211 -11.83 14.24 10.84
C GLN A 211 -11.85 14.45 9.32
N TYR A 212 -12.06 13.36 8.54
CA TYR A 212 -12.27 13.46 7.10
C TYR A 212 -13.40 14.43 6.75
N MET A 213 -14.57 14.27 7.36
CA MET A 213 -15.73 15.13 7.11
C MET A 213 -15.47 16.58 7.53
N SER A 214 -14.73 16.80 8.60
CA SER A 214 -14.33 18.14 9.08
C SER A 214 -13.42 18.83 8.06
N ILE A 215 -12.33 18.18 7.65
CA ILE A 215 -11.36 18.69 6.67
C ILE A 215 -12.04 18.94 5.32
N ARG A 216 -12.78 17.96 4.80
CA ARG A 216 -13.52 18.07 3.53
C ARG A 216 -14.46 19.27 3.55
N THR A 217 -15.26 19.39 4.62
CA THR A 217 -16.20 20.50 4.77
C THR A 217 -15.51 21.85 4.82
N ALA A 218 -14.39 21.95 5.53
CA ALA A 218 -13.60 23.18 5.63
C ALA A 218 -13.01 23.58 4.26
N LEU A 219 -12.40 22.63 3.54
CA LEU A 219 -11.85 22.85 2.20
C LEU A 219 -12.95 23.19 1.18
N GLN A 220 -14.10 22.50 1.21
CA GLN A 220 -15.23 22.81 0.33
C GLN A 220 -15.79 24.24 0.59
N LYS A 221 -16.00 24.61 1.85
CA LYS A 221 -16.42 25.99 2.21
C LYS A 221 -15.41 27.05 1.77
N PHE A 222 -14.12 26.73 1.88
CA PHE A 222 -13.06 27.62 1.43
C PHE A 222 -13.05 27.72 -0.11
N SER A 223 -13.13 26.60 -0.84
CA SER A 223 -13.17 26.53 -2.30
C SER A 223 -14.36 27.30 -2.89
N GLN A 224 -15.54 27.21 -2.26
CA GLN A 224 -16.72 27.99 -2.69
C GLN A 224 -16.48 29.49 -2.66
N LYS A 225 -15.74 29.98 -1.66
CA LYS A 225 -15.40 31.43 -1.54
C LYS A 225 -14.19 31.81 -2.40
N ASN A 226 -13.32 30.85 -2.70
CA ASN A 226 -12.06 31.04 -3.42
C ASN A 226 -11.93 30.04 -4.56
N PRO A 227 -12.82 30.08 -5.57
CA PRO A 227 -12.91 29.06 -6.60
C PRO A 227 -11.66 28.93 -7.48
N ASN A 228 -10.77 29.92 -7.46
CA ASN A 228 -9.53 29.92 -8.26
C ASN A 228 -8.30 29.44 -7.48
N ASN A 229 -8.44 29.09 -6.21
CA ASN A 229 -7.32 28.57 -5.41
C ASN A 229 -7.01 27.14 -5.86
N ILE A 230 -5.88 26.97 -6.55
CA ILE A 230 -5.46 25.70 -7.14
C ILE A 230 -5.06 24.70 -6.07
N LEU A 231 -4.34 25.15 -5.03
CA LEU A 231 -3.92 24.28 -3.94
C LEU A 231 -5.13 23.64 -3.25
N CYS A 232 -6.18 24.42 -2.97
CA CYS A 232 -7.41 23.88 -2.39
C CYS A 232 -8.07 22.80 -3.25
N ILE A 233 -8.11 23.01 -4.57
CA ILE A 233 -8.71 22.03 -5.48
C ILE A 233 -7.86 20.76 -5.54
N LYS A 234 -6.53 20.89 -5.52
CA LYS A 234 -5.60 19.74 -5.46
C LYS A 234 -5.79 18.93 -4.18
N GLU A 235 -5.91 19.60 -3.03
CA GLU A 235 -6.12 18.92 -1.75
C GLU A 235 -7.47 18.20 -1.69
N LEU A 236 -8.55 18.86 -2.15
CA LEU A 236 -9.86 18.20 -2.27
C LEU A 236 -9.81 16.99 -3.21
N TYR A 237 -9.15 17.11 -4.36
CA TYR A 237 -8.96 16.02 -5.31
C TYR A 237 -8.21 14.84 -4.66
N TRP A 238 -7.13 15.13 -3.95
CA TRP A 238 -6.31 14.13 -3.29
C TRP A 238 -7.06 13.39 -2.16
N ILE A 239 -7.73 14.13 -1.26
CA ILE A 239 -8.49 13.49 -0.17
C ILE A 239 -9.70 12.69 -0.68
N SER A 240 -10.34 13.14 -1.77
CA SER A 240 -11.44 12.39 -2.40
C SER A 240 -10.94 11.04 -2.95
N GLN A 241 -9.72 10.98 -3.51
CA GLN A 241 -9.12 9.72 -3.95
C GLN A 241 -8.78 8.81 -2.76
N LEU A 242 -8.19 9.35 -1.68
CA LEU A 242 -7.88 8.60 -0.46
C LEU A 242 -9.14 7.94 0.11
N HIS A 243 -10.25 8.67 0.09
CA HIS A 243 -11.54 8.21 0.61
C HIS A 243 -12.36 7.43 -0.40
N LYS A 244 -11.81 7.15 -1.59
CA LYS A 244 -12.47 6.44 -2.71
C LYS A 244 -13.77 7.12 -3.19
N ASP A 245 -13.91 8.44 -2.97
CA ASP A 245 -14.99 9.25 -3.53
C ASP A 245 -14.60 9.69 -4.95
N PHE A 246 -14.58 8.70 -5.86
CA PHE A 246 -14.08 8.92 -7.22
C PHE A 246 -15.00 9.79 -8.07
N GLU A 247 -16.29 9.86 -7.77
CA GLU A 247 -17.23 10.76 -8.46
C GLU A 247 -16.87 12.24 -8.16
N GLU A 248 -16.64 12.62 -6.89
CA GLU A 248 -16.17 13.96 -6.55
C GLU A 248 -14.78 14.22 -7.13
N ALA A 249 -13.87 13.25 -7.01
CA ALA A 249 -12.53 13.35 -7.57
C ALA A 249 -12.55 13.62 -9.08
N LEU A 250 -13.49 13.04 -9.83
CA LEU A 250 -13.64 13.26 -11.27
C LEU A 250 -14.05 14.71 -11.60
N ILE A 251 -14.94 15.29 -10.81
CA ILE A 251 -15.34 16.70 -10.98
C ILE A 251 -14.13 17.61 -10.77
N LEU A 252 -13.34 17.31 -9.73
CA LEU A 252 -12.15 18.09 -9.38
C LEU A 252 -11.02 17.90 -10.41
N ALA A 253 -10.78 16.66 -10.89
CA ALA A 253 -9.82 16.37 -11.95
C ALA A 253 -10.14 17.16 -13.23
N LYS A 254 -11.40 17.11 -13.70
CA LYS A 254 -11.85 17.90 -14.85
C LYS A 254 -11.64 19.42 -14.64
N SER A 255 -11.85 19.89 -13.40
CA SER A 255 -11.60 21.30 -13.05
C SER A 255 -10.12 21.66 -13.09
N LEU A 256 -9.23 20.79 -12.56
CA LEU A 256 -7.78 20.97 -12.58
C LEU A 256 -7.25 20.96 -14.03
N ASP A 257 -7.63 19.97 -14.83
CA ASP A 257 -7.23 19.89 -16.25
C ASP A 257 -7.59 21.16 -17.01
N LYS A 258 -8.81 21.67 -16.82
CA LYS A 258 -9.26 22.91 -17.48
C LYS A 258 -8.50 24.13 -17.01
N ARG A 259 -8.26 24.28 -15.70
CA ARG A 259 -7.62 25.48 -15.11
C ARG A 259 -6.13 25.54 -15.38
N LEU A 260 -5.48 24.37 -15.28
CA LEU A 260 -4.03 24.25 -15.51
C LEU A 260 -3.67 24.00 -16.98
N LYS A 261 -4.67 23.83 -17.86
CA LYS A 261 -4.50 23.49 -19.28
C LYS A 261 -3.71 22.18 -19.47
N MET A 262 -4.02 21.18 -18.65
CA MET A 262 -3.29 19.90 -18.60
C MET A 262 -3.89 18.83 -19.53
N GLU A 263 -4.89 19.19 -20.35
CA GLU A 263 -5.41 18.38 -21.46
C GLU A 263 -5.77 16.92 -21.08
N GLY A 264 -6.29 16.74 -19.85
CA GLY A 264 -6.76 15.43 -19.37
C GLY A 264 -5.75 14.63 -18.56
N ILE A 265 -4.64 15.19 -18.08
CA ILE A 265 -3.65 14.47 -17.26
C ILE A 265 -4.27 14.01 -15.94
N PHE A 266 -4.87 14.93 -15.14
CA PHE A 266 -5.50 14.57 -13.88
C PHE A 266 -6.67 13.60 -14.06
N THR A 267 -7.44 13.79 -15.13
CA THR A 267 -8.56 12.90 -15.45
C THR A 267 -8.08 11.50 -15.85
N TYR A 268 -6.96 11.37 -16.56
CA TYR A 268 -6.38 10.08 -16.92
C TYR A 268 -5.77 9.35 -15.72
N GLU A 269 -5.06 10.06 -14.87
CA GLU A 269 -4.54 9.52 -13.60
C GLU A 269 -5.67 8.97 -12.73
N LEU A 270 -6.74 9.77 -12.57
CA LEU A 270 -7.92 9.32 -11.83
C LEU A 270 -8.55 8.08 -12.45
N ALA A 271 -8.68 8.02 -13.77
CA ALA A 271 -9.24 6.84 -14.45
C ALA A 271 -8.44 5.57 -14.11
N THR A 272 -7.12 5.69 -13.98
CA THR A 272 -6.25 4.58 -13.60
C THR A 272 -6.50 4.17 -12.15
N VAL A 273 -6.48 5.14 -11.22
CA VAL A 273 -6.71 4.88 -9.79
C VAL A 273 -8.11 4.30 -9.54
N ALA A 274 -9.14 4.82 -10.20
CA ALA A 274 -10.51 4.32 -10.09
C ALA A 274 -10.63 2.88 -10.60
N ALA A 275 -10.01 2.57 -11.76
CA ALA A 275 -10.00 1.21 -12.30
C ALA A 275 -9.29 0.21 -11.37
N ASP A 276 -8.15 0.59 -10.80
CA ASP A 276 -7.38 -0.23 -9.84
C ASP A 276 -8.17 -0.48 -8.54
N ASN A 277 -9.08 0.44 -8.19
CA ASN A 277 -10.01 0.29 -7.07
C ASN A 277 -11.36 -0.30 -7.47
N ARG A 278 -11.48 -0.85 -8.68
CA ARG A 278 -12.69 -1.52 -9.21
C ARG A 278 -13.90 -0.57 -9.41
N ASP A 279 -13.68 0.74 -9.37
CA ASP A 279 -14.70 1.73 -9.79
C ASP A 279 -14.60 1.97 -11.30
N TYR A 280 -15.04 0.96 -12.03
CA TYR A 280 -14.96 0.96 -13.48
C TYR A 280 -15.86 2.03 -14.13
N ASN A 281 -16.99 2.37 -13.48
CA ASN A 281 -17.92 3.37 -14.02
C ASN A 281 -17.26 4.75 -14.07
N THR A 282 -16.67 5.20 -12.97
CA THR A 282 -15.95 6.48 -12.92
C THR A 282 -14.73 6.47 -13.84
N ALA A 283 -14.00 5.35 -13.90
CA ALA A 283 -12.87 5.21 -14.82
C ALA A 283 -13.30 5.37 -16.29
N ILE A 284 -14.39 4.72 -16.72
CA ILE A 284 -14.94 4.82 -18.08
C ILE A 284 -15.42 6.25 -18.36
N GLU A 285 -16.10 6.91 -17.39
CA GLU A 285 -16.54 8.29 -17.56
C GLU A 285 -15.36 9.25 -17.73
N ALA A 286 -14.30 9.06 -16.93
CA ALA A 286 -13.07 9.85 -17.04
C ALA A 286 -12.40 9.69 -18.42
N LEU A 287 -12.24 8.45 -18.90
CA LEU A 287 -11.65 8.19 -20.21
C LEU A 287 -12.52 8.74 -21.35
N ASN A 288 -13.84 8.59 -21.26
CA ASN A 288 -14.76 9.19 -22.23
C ASN A 288 -14.68 10.72 -22.27
N TYR A 289 -14.46 11.37 -21.12
CA TYR A 289 -14.25 12.82 -21.08
C TYR A 289 -13.03 13.24 -21.90
N ILE A 290 -11.92 12.51 -21.80
CA ILE A 290 -10.69 12.78 -22.58
C ILE A 290 -10.94 12.53 -24.07
N ILE A 291 -11.55 11.40 -24.44
CA ILE A 291 -11.85 11.05 -25.82
C ILE A 291 -12.75 12.09 -26.50
N LYS A 292 -13.72 12.66 -25.76
CA LYS A 292 -14.59 13.72 -26.29
C LYS A 292 -13.88 15.05 -26.55
N GLN A 293 -12.69 15.27 -26.00
CA GLN A 293 -11.91 16.47 -26.30
C GLN A 293 -11.28 16.45 -27.69
N GLY A 294 -11.19 15.25 -28.32
CA GLY A 294 -10.67 15.07 -29.67
C GLY A 294 -9.21 14.63 -29.72
N GLU A 295 -8.71 14.41 -30.94
CA GLU A 295 -7.38 13.81 -31.20
C GLU A 295 -6.21 14.68 -30.72
N ASP A 296 -6.42 15.98 -30.55
CA ASP A 296 -5.41 16.91 -30.05
C ASP A 296 -5.19 16.82 -28.52
N ALA A 297 -6.07 16.12 -27.79
CA ALA A 297 -5.90 15.95 -26.35
C ALA A 297 -4.68 15.06 -26.04
N HIS A 298 -3.86 15.47 -25.06
CA HIS A 298 -2.58 14.84 -24.73
C HIS A 298 -2.68 13.31 -24.53
N ASN A 299 -3.74 12.85 -23.86
CA ASN A 299 -3.94 11.43 -23.54
C ASN A 299 -5.04 10.76 -24.39
N TYR A 300 -5.37 11.30 -25.56
CA TYR A 300 -6.45 10.77 -26.40
C TYR A 300 -6.24 9.31 -26.80
N VAL A 301 -5.06 9.00 -27.36
CA VAL A 301 -4.73 7.63 -27.79
C VAL A 301 -4.70 6.68 -26.60
N GLN A 302 -4.05 7.08 -25.53
CA GLN A 302 -3.97 6.30 -24.29
C GLN A 302 -5.35 6.05 -23.70
N ALA A 303 -6.23 7.05 -23.73
CA ALA A 303 -7.60 6.91 -23.25
C ALA A 303 -8.43 5.94 -24.11
N LYS A 304 -8.28 5.99 -25.44
CA LYS A 304 -8.92 5.02 -26.36
C LYS A 304 -8.43 3.60 -26.13
N MET A 305 -7.14 3.45 -25.81
CA MET A 305 -6.60 2.13 -25.48
C MET A 305 -7.13 1.64 -24.13
N LYS A 306 -7.00 2.45 -23.08
CA LYS A 306 -7.36 2.09 -21.71
C LYS A 306 -8.85 1.80 -21.53
N ILE A 307 -9.73 2.49 -22.27
CA ILE A 307 -11.18 2.31 -22.08
C ILE A 307 -11.65 0.89 -22.44
N LEU A 308 -11.06 0.25 -23.43
CA LEU A 308 -11.37 -1.14 -23.78
C LEU A 308 -10.92 -2.09 -22.67
N ASP A 309 -9.73 -1.85 -22.11
CA ASP A 309 -9.22 -2.62 -20.99
C ASP A 309 -10.13 -2.50 -19.76
N VAL A 310 -10.53 -1.28 -19.41
CA VAL A 310 -11.41 -1.05 -18.25
C VAL A 310 -12.79 -1.67 -18.46
N LYS A 311 -13.37 -1.54 -19.66
CA LYS A 311 -14.64 -2.21 -20.00
C LYS A 311 -14.53 -3.73 -19.94
N TYR A 312 -13.39 -4.29 -20.39
CA TYR A 312 -13.14 -5.72 -20.30
C TYR A 312 -13.01 -6.15 -18.83
N MET A 313 -12.25 -5.44 -18.00
CA MET A 313 -12.15 -5.71 -16.56
C MET A 313 -13.52 -5.61 -15.87
N GLN A 314 -14.33 -4.61 -16.22
CA GLN A 314 -15.70 -4.47 -15.72
C GLN A 314 -16.57 -5.68 -16.08
N LEU A 315 -16.47 -6.14 -17.33
CA LEU A 315 -17.26 -7.28 -17.81
C LEU A 315 -16.90 -8.56 -17.05
N ILE A 316 -15.61 -8.89 -16.95
CA ILE A 316 -15.17 -10.13 -16.27
C ILE A 316 -15.38 -10.09 -14.76
N ALA A 317 -15.39 -8.90 -14.16
CA ALA A 317 -15.73 -8.71 -12.74
C ALA A 317 -17.24 -8.75 -12.48
N SER A 318 -18.07 -8.72 -13.53
CA SER A 318 -19.52 -8.80 -13.40
C SER A 318 -19.98 -10.26 -13.37
N SER A 319 -20.89 -10.58 -12.46
CA SER A 319 -21.52 -11.91 -12.45
C SER A 319 -23.01 -11.79 -12.07
N PRO A 320 -23.90 -12.46 -12.76
CA PRO A 320 -23.65 -13.10 -14.06
C PRO A 320 -23.29 -12.07 -15.14
N VAL A 321 -22.43 -12.47 -16.07
CA VAL A 321 -22.11 -11.61 -17.23
C VAL A 321 -23.34 -11.48 -18.12
N LYS A 322 -23.75 -10.24 -18.38
CA LYS A 322 -24.88 -9.99 -19.27
C LYS A 322 -24.41 -10.10 -20.72
N MET A 323 -25.04 -10.96 -21.48
CA MET A 323 -24.72 -11.18 -22.90
C MET A 323 -24.73 -9.88 -23.72
N VAL A 324 -25.63 -8.95 -23.40
CA VAL A 324 -25.71 -7.64 -24.09
C VAL A 324 -24.43 -6.83 -23.88
N ASP A 325 -23.88 -6.80 -22.66
CA ASP A 325 -22.66 -6.05 -22.36
C ASP A 325 -21.45 -6.70 -23.05
N ALA A 326 -21.39 -8.05 -23.10
CA ALA A 326 -20.36 -8.79 -23.81
C ALA A 326 -20.38 -8.51 -25.32
N VAL A 327 -21.58 -8.53 -25.93
CA VAL A 327 -21.76 -8.24 -27.37
C VAL A 327 -21.41 -6.78 -27.70
N ASN A 328 -21.78 -5.84 -26.83
CA ASN A 328 -21.39 -4.43 -27.02
C ASN A 328 -19.88 -4.25 -26.98
N LEU A 329 -19.22 -4.90 -26.04
CA LEU A 329 -17.75 -4.85 -25.92
C LEU A 329 -17.07 -5.57 -27.09
N GLU A 330 -17.65 -6.66 -27.59
CA GLU A 330 -17.21 -7.32 -28.83
C GLU A 330 -17.17 -6.33 -30.01
N GLN A 331 -18.27 -5.56 -30.17
CA GLN A 331 -18.34 -4.55 -31.24
C GLN A 331 -17.30 -3.44 -31.06
N ASP A 332 -17.07 -3.00 -29.82
CA ASP A 332 -16.05 -1.99 -29.53
C ASP A 332 -14.65 -2.50 -29.88
N PHE A 333 -14.28 -3.73 -29.48
CA PHE A 333 -13.00 -4.34 -29.86
C PHE A 333 -12.86 -4.54 -31.36
N LYS A 334 -13.89 -5.07 -32.01
CA LYS A 334 -13.90 -5.28 -33.46
C LYS A 334 -13.66 -3.97 -34.20
N LYS A 335 -14.40 -2.92 -33.86
CA LYS A 335 -14.23 -1.59 -34.44
C LYS A 335 -12.81 -1.06 -34.21
N ALA A 336 -12.26 -1.20 -32.99
CA ALA A 336 -10.92 -0.74 -32.67
C ALA A 336 -9.84 -1.49 -33.48
N LEU A 337 -10.01 -2.80 -33.69
CA LEU A 337 -9.10 -3.62 -34.48
C LEU A 337 -9.24 -3.37 -35.99
N ASP A 338 -10.47 -3.11 -36.49
CA ASP A 338 -10.70 -2.73 -37.87
C ASP A 338 -10.05 -1.37 -38.20
N GLU A 339 -10.06 -0.41 -37.26
CA GLU A 339 -9.44 0.92 -37.43
C GLU A 339 -7.91 0.89 -37.32
N ASN A 340 -7.35 0.06 -36.44
CA ASN A 340 -5.92 0.08 -36.11
C ASN A 340 -5.14 -1.10 -36.70
N GLY A 341 -5.81 -2.19 -37.09
CA GLY A 341 -5.17 -3.39 -37.65
C GLY A 341 -4.60 -4.34 -36.58
N LEU A 342 -4.09 -5.48 -37.09
CA LEU A 342 -3.46 -6.52 -36.25
C LEU A 342 -1.95 -6.34 -36.28
N HIS A 343 -1.38 -5.84 -35.21
CA HIS A 343 0.07 -5.63 -35.05
C HIS A 343 0.47 -5.62 -33.57
N SER A 344 1.77 -5.56 -33.27
CA SER A 344 2.31 -5.59 -31.89
C SER A 344 1.66 -4.58 -30.95
N GLY A 345 1.34 -3.38 -31.42
CA GLY A 345 0.69 -2.34 -30.60
C GLY A 345 -0.76 -2.64 -30.23
N THR A 346 -1.43 -3.56 -30.95
CA THR A 346 -2.80 -4.01 -30.67
C THR A 346 -2.87 -5.43 -30.11
N MET A 347 -1.74 -6.03 -29.79
CA MET A 347 -1.64 -7.41 -29.30
C MET A 347 -2.54 -7.68 -28.08
N ASP A 348 -2.53 -6.81 -27.10
CA ASP A 348 -3.34 -6.96 -25.89
C ASP A 348 -4.84 -6.93 -26.20
N TRP A 349 -5.27 -6.09 -27.12
CA TRP A 349 -6.66 -6.07 -27.58
C TRP A 349 -7.05 -7.33 -28.34
N ILE A 350 -6.15 -7.85 -29.21
CA ILE A 350 -6.39 -9.09 -29.97
C ILE A 350 -6.63 -10.25 -28.99
N ARG A 351 -5.78 -10.37 -27.98
CA ARG A 351 -5.88 -11.42 -26.95
C ARG A 351 -7.17 -11.31 -26.14
N LYS A 352 -7.48 -10.12 -25.64
CA LYS A 352 -8.73 -9.84 -24.89
C LYS A 352 -9.97 -10.06 -25.77
N TYR A 353 -9.91 -9.66 -27.03
CA TYR A 353 -10.99 -9.88 -27.99
C TYR A 353 -11.24 -11.37 -28.24
N ALA A 354 -10.18 -12.14 -28.51
CA ALA A 354 -10.30 -13.59 -28.70
C ALA A 354 -10.86 -14.28 -27.42
N HIS A 355 -10.36 -13.90 -26.24
CA HIS A 355 -10.89 -14.40 -24.98
C HIS A 355 -12.36 -14.04 -24.80
N LEU A 356 -12.76 -12.80 -25.07
CA LEU A 356 -14.15 -12.34 -25.01
C LEU A 356 -15.05 -13.17 -25.94
N LEU A 357 -14.63 -13.37 -27.19
CA LEU A 357 -15.35 -14.15 -28.18
C LEU A 357 -15.59 -15.59 -27.72
N ALA A 358 -14.54 -16.26 -27.25
CA ALA A 358 -14.63 -17.66 -26.87
C ALA A 358 -15.41 -17.88 -25.55
N PHE A 359 -15.06 -17.14 -24.50
CA PHE A 359 -15.49 -17.45 -23.14
C PHE A 359 -16.77 -16.74 -22.72
N TYR A 360 -17.18 -15.64 -23.41
CA TYR A 360 -18.33 -14.82 -23.02
C TYR A 360 -19.37 -14.61 -24.11
N VAL A 361 -18.97 -14.61 -25.38
CA VAL A 361 -19.89 -14.40 -26.52
C VAL A 361 -20.29 -15.71 -27.21
N ASN A 362 -19.68 -16.83 -26.80
CA ASN A 362 -19.89 -18.17 -27.38
C ASN A 362 -19.57 -18.25 -28.90
N LYS A 363 -18.48 -17.60 -29.31
CA LYS A 363 -17.94 -17.59 -30.68
C LYS A 363 -16.50 -18.12 -30.74
N PRO A 364 -16.21 -19.34 -30.28
CA PRO A 364 -14.85 -19.84 -30.19
C PRO A 364 -14.17 -19.98 -31.55
N GLN A 365 -14.92 -20.30 -32.62
CA GLN A 365 -14.34 -20.38 -33.95
C GLN A 365 -13.83 -19.01 -34.45
N GLU A 366 -14.62 -17.94 -34.24
CA GLU A 366 -14.17 -16.57 -34.58
C GLU A 366 -12.93 -16.16 -33.77
N ALA A 367 -12.86 -16.58 -32.50
CA ALA A 367 -11.68 -16.35 -31.66
C ALA A 367 -10.43 -17.03 -32.23
N MET A 368 -10.52 -18.31 -32.60
CA MET A 368 -9.43 -19.07 -33.24
C MET A 368 -9.01 -18.43 -34.56
N ASP A 369 -9.96 -17.96 -35.38
CA ASP A 369 -9.68 -17.29 -36.66
C ASP A 369 -8.92 -15.98 -36.45
N VAL A 370 -9.30 -15.15 -35.47
CA VAL A 370 -8.60 -13.90 -35.13
C VAL A 370 -7.17 -14.17 -34.67
N LEU A 371 -6.96 -15.17 -33.79
CA LEU A 371 -5.63 -15.55 -33.31
C LEU A 371 -4.75 -16.09 -34.44
N ASN A 372 -5.28 -16.90 -35.35
CA ASN A 372 -4.56 -17.39 -36.53
C ASN A 372 -4.18 -16.25 -37.48
N GLN A 373 -5.07 -15.26 -37.74
CA GLN A 373 -4.76 -14.08 -38.50
C GLN A 373 -3.66 -13.23 -37.86
N ALA A 374 -3.72 -13.03 -36.54
CA ALA A 374 -2.70 -12.30 -35.80
C ALA A 374 -1.33 -13.00 -35.86
N MET A 375 -1.29 -14.33 -35.72
CA MET A 375 -0.06 -15.11 -35.92
C MET A 375 0.52 -15.00 -37.33
N ALA A 376 -0.32 -14.90 -38.35
CA ALA A 376 0.13 -14.70 -39.71
C ALA A 376 0.64 -13.27 -39.99
N ALA A 377 0.11 -12.28 -39.28
CA ALA A 377 0.46 -10.88 -39.44
C ALA A 377 1.79 -10.51 -38.74
N THR A 378 2.13 -11.15 -37.62
CA THR A 378 3.37 -10.83 -36.89
C THR A 378 4.57 -11.64 -37.38
N ARG A 379 5.76 -11.02 -37.33
CA ARG A 379 7.05 -11.69 -37.53
C ARG A 379 7.76 -12.01 -36.21
N ASP A 380 7.28 -11.47 -35.12
CA ASP A 380 7.86 -11.68 -33.81
C ASP A 380 7.52 -13.09 -33.30
N ASN A 381 8.54 -13.87 -32.96
CA ASN A 381 8.36 -15.24 -32.50
C ASN A 381 7.71 -15.32 -31.12
N LYS A 382 7.97 -14.34 -30.27
CA LYS A 382 7.38 -14.28 -28.91
C LYS A 382 5.89 -14.00 -28.99
N GLU A 383 5.48 -13.04 -29.83
CA GLU A 383 4.07 -12.75 -30.07
C GLU A 383 3.34 -13.94 -30.67
N LYS A 384 3.93 -14.65 -31.65
CA LYS A 384 3.33 -15.86 -32.21
C LYS A 384 3.09 -16.94 -31.17
N ASN A 385 4.06 -17.16 -30.29
CA ASN A 385 3.93 -18.16 -29.24
C ASN A 385 2.90 -17.74 -28.18
N GLN A 386 2.77 -16.44 -27.90
CA GLN A 386 1.70 -15.96 -27.02
C GLN A 386 0.32 -16.23 -27.63
N TYR A 387 0.11 -15.90 -28.92
CA TYR A 387 -1.16 -16.23 -29.61
C TYR A 387 -1.42 -17.74 -29.69
N LYS A 388 -0.37 -18.58 -29.78
CA LYS A 388 -0.53 -20.06 -29.72
C LYS A 388 -1.04 -20.52 -28.36
N ILE A 389 -0.58 -19.91 -27.26
CA ILE A 389 -1.11 -20.22 -25.92
C ILE A 389 -2.58 -19.84 -25.85
N ASP A 390 -2.92 -18.63 -26.29
CA ASP A 390 -4.32 -18.16 -26.27
C ASP A 390 -5.21 -19.04 -27.18
N LEU A 391 -4.70 -19.51 -28.32
CA LEU A 391 -5.38 -20.46 -29.19
C LEU A 391 -5.60 -21.81 -28.49
N ALA A 392 -4.59 -22.32 -27.82
CA ALA A 392 -4.69 -23.56 -27.05
C ALA A 392 -5.69 -23.45 -25.89
N ASP A 393 -5.76 -22.29 -25.23
CA ASP A 393 -6.78 -22.01 -24.21
C ASP A 393 -8.21 -22.09 -24.79
N VAL A 394 -8.43 -21.55 -25.99
CA VAL A 394 -9.72 -21.62 -26.69
C VAL A 394 -10.03 -23.06 -27.11
N GLN A 395 -9.06 -23.80 -27.63
CA GLN A 395 -9.21 -25.22 -28.00
C GLN A 395 -9.54 -26.09 -26.77
N LEU A 396 -8.84 -25.86 -25.64
CA LEU A 396 -9.15 -26.55 -24.38
C LEU A 396 -10.57 -26.23 -23.91
N TYR A 397 -11.00 -24.96 -24.03
CA TYR A 397 -12.35 -24.55 -23.69
C TYR A 397 -13.43 -25.28 -24.52
N THR A 398 -13.17 -25.50 -25.80
CA THR A 398 -14.10 -26.23 -26.70
C THR A 398 -13.99 -27.75 -26.58
N GLY A 399 -13.00 -28.26 -25.86
CA GLY A 399 -12.76 -29.69 -25.69
C GLY A 399 -11.86 -30.32 -26.77
N GLU A 400 -11.19 -29.50 -27.58
CA GLU A 400 -10.18 -29.94 -28.56
C GLU A 400 -8.83 -30.21 -27.85
N ILE A 401 -8.83 -31.21 -26.95
CA ILE A 401 -7.77 -31.45 -25.97
C ILE A 401 -6.41 -31.73 -26.64
N TRP A 402 -6.40 -32.51 -27.73
CA TRP A 402 -5.16 -32.86 -28.40
C TRP A 402 -4.52 -31.69 -29.15
N ASP A 403 -5.34 -30.83 -29.76
CA ASP A 403 -4.87 -29.64 -30.46
C ASP A 403 -4.34 -28.61 -29.46
N ALA A 404 -5.01 -28.44 -28.33
CA ALA A 404 -4.53 -27.60 -27.22
C ALA A 404 -3.18 -28.09 -26.69
N SER A 405 -3.07 -29.38 -26.36
CA SER A 405 -1.81 -29.99 -25.88
C SER A 405 -0.67 -29.84 -26.90
N LEU A 406 -0.97 -30.01 -28.20
CA LEU A 406 0.01 -29.84 -29.27
C LEU A 406 0.52 -28.39 -29.32
N ASN A 407 -0.36 -27.40 -29.25
CA ASN A 407 0.02 -26.00 -29.29
C ASN A 407 0.85 -25.59 -28.05
N TYR A 408 0.46 -26.02 -26.84
CA TYR A 408 1.27 -25.80 -25.65
C TYR A 408 2.67 -26.44 -25.77
N SER A 409 2.74 -27.70 -26.26
CA SER A 409 4.02 -28.41 -26.46
C SER A 409 4.91 -27.74 -27.50
N GLN A 410 4.33 -27.14 -28.54
CA GLN A 410 5.09 -26.38 -29.52
C GLN A 410 5.70 -25.11 -28.91
N VAL A 411 4.95 -24.40 -28.07
CA VAL A 411 5.46 -23.19 -27.38
C VAL A 411 6.58 -23.56 -26.42
N ASP A 412 6.43 -24.61 -25.60
CA ASP A 412 7.50 -25.12 -24.71
C ASP A 412 8.78 -25.42 -25.50
N LYS A 413 8.64 -26.05 -26.67
CA LYS A 413 9.77 -26.37 -27.55
C LYS A 413 10.40 -25.15 -28.21
N ASP A 414 9.58 -24.19 -28.65
CA ASP A 414 10.03 -22.98 -29.35
C ASP A 414 10.70 -21.97 -28.40
N MET A 415 10.31 -21.98 -27.12
CA MET A 415 10.72 -21.01 -26.08
C MET A 415 11.28 -21.71 -24.84
N PRO A 416 12.27 -22.60 -24.97
CA PRO A 416 12.79 -23.35 -23.82
C PRO A 416 13.43 -22.40 -22.80
N ASN A 417 13.10 -22.55 -21.52
CA ASN A 417 13.57 -21.71 -20.42
C ASN A 417 13.12 -20.22 -20.45
N ASP A 418 12.21 -19.85 -21.34
CA ASP A 418 11.52 -18.55 -21.28
C ASP A 418 10.28 -18.64 -20.39
N VAL A 419 9.84 -17.50 -19.86
CA VAL A 419 8.61 -17.43 -19.04
C VAL A 419 7.41 -18.00 -19.81
N LEU A 420 7.32 -17.69 -21.10
CA LEU A 420 6.23 -18.13 -21.97
C LEU A 420 6.23 -19.65 -22.20
N GLY A 421 7.42 -20.24 -22.42
CA GLY A 421 7.54 -21.70 -22.54
C GLY A 421 7.17 -22.42 -21.24
N ASN A 422 7.58 -21.88 -20.10
CA ASN A 422 7.22 -22.41 -18.80
C ASN A 422 5.70 -22.29 -18.53
N GLU A 423 5.07 -21.17 -18.94
CA GLU A 423 3.61 -21.00 -18.89
C GLU A 423 2.91 -22.08 -19.72
N ALA A 424 3.35 -22.28 -20.97
CA ALA A 424 2.79 -23.30 -21.84
C ALA A 424 2.94 -24.72 -21.26
N LYS A 425 4.12 -25.04 -20.72
CA LYS A 425 4.36 -26.32 -20.05
C LYS A 425 3.44 -26.51 -18.83
N PHE A 426 3.26 -25.47 -18.00
CA PHE A 426 2.35 -25.50 -16.87
C PHE A 426 0.89 -25.73 -17.31
N LYS A 427 0.42 -25.01 -18.33
CA LYS A 427 -0.94 -25.17 -18.88
C LYS A 427 -1.15 -26.57 -19.45
N ASN A 428 -0.13 -27.16 -20.09
CA ASN A 428 -0.19 -28.53 -20.59
C ASN A 428 -0.24 -29.58 -19.47
N ALA A 429 0.51 -29.34 -18.37
CA ALA A 429 0.42 -30.17 -17.17
C ALA A 429 -0.96 -30.08 -16.50
N LYS A 430 -1.54 -28.86 -16.43
CA LYS A 430 -2.93 -28.64 -15.94
C LYS A 430 -3.96 -29.32 -16.85
N LEU A 431 -3.77 -29.30 -18.16
CA LEU A 431 -4.61 -30.05 -19.09
C LEU A 431 -4.57 -31.54 -18.77
N SER A 432 -3.36 -32.11 -18.57
CA SER A 432 -3.19 -33.52 -18.18
C SER A 432 -3.89 -33.84 -16.85
N PHE A 433 -3.83 -32.91 -15.89
CA PHE A 433 -4.56 -33.01 -14.62
C PHE A 433 -6.09 -33.04 -14.84
N TYR A 434 -6.63 -32.16 -15.69
CA TYR A 434 -8.07 -32.08 -15.97
C TYR A 434 -8.66 -33.34 -16.58
N ILE A 435 -7.87 -34.08 -17.40
CA ILE A 435 -8.29 -35.32 -18.03
C ILE A 435 -8.02 -36.57 -17.17
N GLY A 436 -7.42 -36.38 -15.98
CA GLY A 436 -7.17 -37.46 -15.01
C GLY A 436 -5.86 -38.22 -15.22
N GLU A 437 -4.97 -37.74 -16.09
CA GLU A 437 -3.61 -38.28 -16.30
C GLU A 437 -2.66 -37.79 -15.21
N PHE A 438 -2.97 -38.12 -13.94
CA PHE A 438 -2.33 -37.55 -12.76
C PHE A 438 -0.83 -37.79 -12.67
N ALA A 439 -0.38 -39.05 -12.94
CA ALA A 439 1.03 -39.39 -12.90
C ALA A 439 1.85 -38.61 -13.93
N TRP A 440 1.28 -38.39 -15.12
CA TRP A 440 1.91 -37.60 -16.16
C TRP A 440 1.91 -36.09 -15.83
N ALA A 441 0.79 -35.58 -15.33
CA ALA A 441 0.68 -34.19 -14.87
C ALA A 441 1.73 -33.90 -13.78
N LYS A 442 1.82 -34.75 -12.75
CA LYS A 442 2.80 -34.63 -11.68
C LYS A 442 4.23 -34.61 -12.20
N SER A 443 4.59 -35.53 -13.09
CA SER A 443 5.95 -35.59 -13.67
C SER A 443 6.33 -34.26 -14.36
N GLN A 444 5.41 -33.64 -15.09
CA GLN A 444 5.63 -32.33 -15.74
C GLN A 444 5.76 -31.19 -14.72
N LEU A 445 4.92 -31.21 -13.68
CA LEU A 445 4.89 -30.19 -12.62
C LEU A 445 6.18 -30.23 -11.78
N ASP A 446 6.68 -31.42 -11.43
CA ASP A 446 7.93 -31.58 -10.68
C ASP A 446 9.14 -30.99 -11.42
N VAL A 447 9.18 -31.11 -12.75
CA VAL A 447 10.22 -30.49 -13.59
C VAL A 447 10.09 -28.96 -13.55
N LEU A 448 8.89 -28.42 -13.60
CA LEU A 448 8.63 -26.97 -13.51
C LEU A 448 8.99 -26.40 -12.14
N ALA A 449 8.65 -27.09 -11.07
CA ALA A 449 8.97 -26.69 -9.71
C ALA A 449 10.47 -26.43 -9.49
N ALA A 450 11.32 -27.22 -10.18
CA ALA A 450 12.78 -27.12 -10.06
C ALA A 450 13.43 -26.05 -10.95
N ALA A 451 12.74 -25.55 -11.99
CA ALA A 451 13.39 -24.88 -13.13
C ALA A 451 12.91 -23.45 -13.42
N THR A 452 11.91 -22.90 -12.72
CA THR A 452 11.22 -21.68 -13.20
C THR A 452 11.19 -20.49 -12.24
N THR A 453 10.50 -19.42 -12.67
CA THR A 453 10.24 -18.24 -11.82
C THR A 453 9.34 -18.60 -10.65
N LYS A 454 9.47 -17.88 -9.52
CA LYS A 454 8.77 -18.19 -8.26
C LYS A 454 7.26 -18.42 -8.42
N LEU A 455 6.57 -17.66 -9.28
CA LEU A 455 5.11 -17.77 -9.42
C LEU A 455 4.71 -19.11 -10.04
N ILE A 456 5.22 -19.43 -11.25
CA ILE A 456 4.91 -20.68 -11.92
C ILE A 456 5.42 -21.90 -11.12
N ALA A 457 6.57 -21.75 -10.45
CA ALA A 457 7.11 -22.79 -9.58
C ALA A 457 6.16 -23.11 -8.41
N ASN A 458 5.59 -22.09 -7.77
CA ASN A 458 4.65 -22.29 -6.66
C ASN A 458 3.37 -22.96 -7.12
N ASP A 459 2.78 -22.52 -8.24
CA ASP A 459 1.58 -23.15 -8.81
C ASP A 459 1.84 -24.62 -9.21
N ALA A 460 3.04 -24.90 -9.74
CA ALA A 460 3.45 -26.25 -10.09
C ALA A 460 3.67 -27.12 -8.84
N ILE A 461 4.33 -26.59 -7.81
CA ILE A 461 4.53 -27.28 -6.53
C ILE A 461 3.17 -27.58 -5.90
N TYR A 462 2.29 -26.56 -5.80
CA TYR A 462 0.95 -26.74 -5.24
C TYR A 462 0.18 -27.84 -5.93
N THR A 463 0.07 -27.81 -7.27
CA THR A 463 -0.67 -28.85 -8.02
C THR A 463 0.00 -30.23 -7.92
N SER A 464 1.34 -30.29 -7.89
CA SER A 464 2.08 -31.55 -7.71
C SER A 464 1.85 -32.15 -6.33
N MET A 465 1.86 -31.33 -5.26
CA MET A 465 1.57 -31.77 -3.89
C MET A 465 0.12 -32.25 -3.77
N LEU A 466 -0.84 -31.49 -4.30
CA LEU A 466 -2.25 -31.87 -4.33
C LEU A 466 -2.45 -33.25 -4.99
N ILE A 467 -1.74 -33.52 -6.10
CA ILE A 467 -1.77 -34.85 -6.72
C ILE A 467 -1.12 -35.88 -5.80
N SER A 468 0.06 -35.60 -5.24
CA SER A 468 0.81 -36.56 -4.40
C SER A 468 0.05 -36.97 -3.15
N ASP A 469 -0.64 -36.03 -2.52
CA ASP A 469 -1.35 -36.25 -1.26
C ASP A 469 -2.66 -37.04 -1.47
N ASN A 470 -3.16 -37.10 -2.71
CA ASN A 470 -4.44 -37.70 -3.06
C ASN A 470 -4.36 -38.82 -4.10
N LEU A 471 -3.20 -39.02 -4.70
CA LEU A 471 -2.97 -40.15 -5.63
C LEU A 471 -2.44 -41.34 -4.83
N GLU A 472 -3.31 -42.27 -4.51
CA GLU A 472 -2.89 -43.58 -3.96
C GLU A 472 -2.17 -44.35 -5.07
N GLU A 473 -0.92 -44.76 -4.81
CA GLU A 473 -0.23 -45.71 -5.69
C GLU A 473 -1.04 -47.02 -5.68
N GLU A 474 -1.38 -47.54 -6.87
CA GLU A 474 -1.91 -48.91 -6.97
C GLU A 474 -0.81 -49.83 -6.44
N GLU A 475 -0.88 -50.21 -5.14
CA GLU A 475 -0.12 -51.35 -4.66
C GLU A 475 -0.55 -52.53 -5.55
N GLU A 476 0.45 -53.24 -6.11
CA GLU A 476 0.18 -54.52 -6.79
C GLU A 476 -0.63 -55.36 -5.81
N VAL A 477 -1.95 -55.43 -6.05
CA VAL A 477 -2.87 -56.20 -5.21
C VAL A 477 -2.39 -57.63 -5.29
N ASP A 478 -1.88 -58.16 -4.17
CA ASP A 478 -1.72 -59.57 -4.02
C ASP A 478 -3.08 -60.21 -4.32
N GLU A 479 -3.19 -60.98 -5.40
CA GLU A 479 -4.46 -61.51 -5.92
C GLU A 479 -5.25 -62.35 -4.88
N ASP A 480 -4.72 -62.52 -3.66
CA ASP A 480 -5.30 -63.28 -2.56
C ASP A 480 -6.02 -62.47 -1.48
N ASP A 481 -5.98 -61.12 -1.47
CA ASP A 481 -6.70 -60.30 -0.46
C ASP A 481 -8.07 -59.85 -0.94
N THR A 482 -9.04 -60.74 -0.86
CA THR A 482 -10.46 -60.53 -1.18
C THR A 482 -11.27 -59.90 -0.03
N THR A 483 -10.68 -59.14 0.87
CA THR A 483 -11.46 -58.46 1.89
C THR A 483 -12.13 -57.21 1.32
N ALA A 484 -13.45 -57.10 1.49
CA ALA A 484 -14.27 -56.00 1.02
C ALA A 484 -13.81 -54.62 1.57
N ALA A 485 -13.04 -54.58 2.65
CA ALA A 485 -12.48 -53.36 3.24
C ALA A 485 -11.31 -52.79 2.41
N GLY A 486 -10.46 -53.62 1.79
CA GLY A 486 -9.36 -53.18 0.93
C GLY A 486 -9.83 -52.63 -0.42
N LEU A 487 -10.92 -53.18 -0.97
CA LEU A 487 -11.50 -52.77 -2.26
C LEU A 487 -12.20 -51.39 -2.23
N PHE A 488 -12.67 -50.95 -1.07
CA PHE A 488 -13.41 -49.67 -0.94
C PHE A 488 -12.53 -48.50 -0.51
N SER A 489 -11.42 -48.71 0.22
CA SER A 489 -10.57 -47.60 0.69
C SER A 489 -9.70 -47.00 -0.41
N HIS A 490 -9.20 -47.81 -1.35
CA HIS A 490 -8.29 -47.37 -2.42
C HIS A 490 -8.99 -46.66 -3.60
N SER A 491 -10.32 -46.80 -3.75
CA SER A 491 -11.05 -46.15 -4.84
C SER A 491 -11.55 -44.74 -4.50
N GLU A 492 -11.69 -44.40 -3.22
CA GLU A 492 -12.35 -43.16 -2.80
C GLU A 492 -11.44 -41.92 -2.93
N GLY A 493 -10.16 -42.02 -2.57
CA GLY A 493 -9.19 -40.90 -2.71
C GLY A 493 -8.97 -40.52 -4.17
N ASN A 494 -8.73 -41.48 -5.03
CA ASN A 494 -8.61 -41.24 -6.48
C ASN A 494 -9.90 -40.70 -7.11
N LEU A 495 -11.07 -41.06 -6.58
CA LEU A 495 -12.35 -40.54 -7.07
C LEU A 495 -12.56 -39.09 -6.63
N ALA A 496 -12.19 -38.72 -5.41
CA ALA A 496 -12.24 -37.35 -4.93
C ALA A 496 -11.33 -36.43 -5.76
N LEU A 497 -10.09 -36.89 -6.05
CA LEU A 497 -9.15 -36.14 -6.91
C LEU A 497 -9.69 -35.96 -8.34
N LYS A 498 -10.31 -37.01 -8.92
CA LYS A 498 -10.98 -36.92 -10.23
C LYS A 498 -12.11 -35.90 -10.23
N MET A 499 -12.92 -35.85 -9.16
CA MET A 499 -14.00 -34.86 -9.02
C MET A 499 -13.46 -33.44 -8.84
N TYR A 500 -12.36 -33.28 -8.11
CA TYR A 500 -11.69 -31.98 -7.96
C TYR A 500 -11.10 -31.50 -9.30
N ALA A 501 -10.37 -32.34 -10.02
CA ALA A 501 -9.85 -32.04 -11.35
C ALA A 501 -10.96 -31.66 -12.34
N LYS A 502 -12.09 -32.38 -12.30
CA LYS A 502 -13.29 -32.05 -13.07
C LYS A 502 -13.87 -30.69 -12.65
N ALA A 503 -13.90 -30.38 -11.36
CA ALA A 503 -14.39 -29.10 -10.87
C ALA A 503 -13.52 -27.94 -11.38
N GLU A 504 -12.20 -28.04 -11.30
CA GLU A 504 -11.29 -27.05 -11.86
C GLU A 504 -11.46 -26.86 -13.36
N PHE A 505 -11.65 -27.94 -14.12
CA PHE A 505 -11.92 -27.84 -15.55
C PHE A 505 -13.27 -27.15 -15.85
N LEU A 506 -14.29 -27.41 -15.05
CA LEU A 506 -15.59 -26.72 -15.16
C LEU A 506 -15.47 -25.23 -14.80
N ILE A 507 -14.65 -24.88 -13.81
CA ILE A 507 -14.33 -23.48 -13.48
C ILE A 507 -13.65 -22.81 -14.68
N PHE A 508 -12.64 -23.45 -15.28
CA PHE A 508 -11.99 -22.96 -16.50
C PHE A 508 -12.99 -22.73 -17.64
N GLN A 509 -14.00 -23.57 -17.78
CA GLN A 509 -15.06 -23.46 -18.75
C GLN A 509 -16.18 -22.46 -18.37
N ASN A 510 -16.09 -21.71 -17.28
CA ASN A 510 -17.13 -20.84 -16.73
C ASN A 510 -18.48 -21.55 -16.41
N LYS A 511 -18.44 -22.86 -16.13
CA LYS A 511 -19.59 -23.66 -15.73
C LYS A 511 -19.71 -23.75 -14.20
N ASP A 512 -19.87 -22.57 -13.59
CA ASP A 512 -19.78 -22.39 -12.13
C ASP A 512 -20.76 -23.28 -11.34
N ASP A 513 -22.01 -23.42 -11.79
CA ASP A 513 -23.00 -24.25 -11.09
C ASP A 513 -22.70 -25.76 -11.13
N GLU A 514 -22.08 -26.22 -12.22
CA GLU A 514 -21.63 -27.60 -12.33
C GLU A 514 -20.36 -27.83 -11.50
N ALA A 515 -19.48 -26.85 -11.47
CA ALA A 515 -18.28 -26.87 -10.64
C ALA A 515 -18.61 -26.96 -9.14
N LEU A 516 -19.58 -26.15 -8.66
CA LEU A 516 -20.05 -26.24 -7.27
C LEU A 516 -20.54 -27.64 -6.89
N LYS A 517 -21.29 -28.31 -7.78
CA LYS A 517 -21.75 -29.69 -7.55
C LYS A 517 -20.60 -30.70 -7.51
N ALA A 518 -19.59 -30.50 -8.37
CA ALA A 518 -18.41 -31.34 -8.37
C ALA A 518 -17.58 -31.17 -7.08
N LEU A 519 -17.43 -29.92 -6.60
CA LEU A 519 -16.77 -29.62 -5.32
C LEU A 519 -17.56 -30.15 -4.11
N ASP A 520 -18.90 -30.13 -4.14
CA ASP A 520 -19.72 -30.79 -3.12
C ASP A 520 -19.49 -32.30 -3.10
N SER A 521 -19.32 -32.91 -4.28
CA SER A 521 -19.01 -34.34 -4.39
C SER A 521 -17.64 -34.67 -3.78
N VAL A 522 -16.61 -33.82 -3.93
CA VAL A 522 -15.31 -33.99 -3.28
C VAL A 522 -15.46 -34.09 -1.76
N MET A 523 -16.22 -33.15 -1.15
CA MET A 523 -16.43 -33.12 0.30
C MET A 523 -17.28 -34.29 0.81
N ILE A 524 -18.15 -34.86 -0.01
CA ILE A 524 -18.93 -36.08 0.33
C ILE A 524 -18.05 -37.31 0.26
N LEU A 525 -17.22 -37.44 -0.78
CA LEU A 525 -16.35 -38.60 -1.00
C LEU A 525 -15.21 -38.65 0.02
N SER A 526 -14.66 -37.50 0.41
CA SER A 526 -13.53 -37.45 1.34
C SER A 526 -13.73 -36.30 2.36
N PRO A 527 -14.64 -36.45 3.34
CA PRO A 527 -15.04 -35.35 4.25
C PRO A 527 -13.92 -34.89 5.21
N PHE A 528 -12.89 -35.69 5.39
CA PHE A 528 -11.71 -35.44 6.22
C PHE A 528 -10.40 -35.49 5.42
N GLY A 529 -10.51 -35.52 4.08
CA GLY A 529 -9.37 -35.58 3.19
C GLY A 529 -8.67 -34.27 3.01
N THR A 530 -7.49 -34.31 2.40
CA THR A 530 -6.62 -33.16 2.14
C THR A 530 -7.17 -32.22 1.07
N LEU A 531 -8.24 -32.58 0.33
CA LEU A 531 -8.89 -31.73 -0.68
C LEU A 531 -10.02 -30.85 -0.12
N VAL A 532 -10.30 -30.91 1.19
CA VAL A 532 -11.47 -30.19 1.75
C VAL A 532 -11.24 -28.69 1.76
N ASP A 533 -10.07 -28.22 2.16
CA ASP A 533 -9.70 -26.79 2.14
C ASP A 533 -9.65 -26.25 0.71
N ASP A 534 -9.08 -27.01 -0.23
CA ASP A 534 -9.09 -26.69 -1.67
C ASP A 534 -10.53 -26.53 -2.20
N ALA A 535 -11.40 -27.47 -1.88
CA ALA A 535 -12.79 -27.42 -2.31
C ALA A 535 -13.55 -26.23 -1.68
N LEU A 536 -13.32 -25.94 -0.39
CA LEU A 536 -13.90 -24.78 0.29
C LEU A 536 -13.42 -23.48 -0.33
N TYR A 537 -12.13 -23.36 -0.59
CA TYR A 537 -11.53 -22.19 -1.20
C TYR A 537 -12.09 -21.94 -2.61
N GLN A 538 -12.10 -22.94 -3.48
CA GLN A 538 -12.65 -22.82 -4.83
C GLN A 538 -14.15 -22.48 -4.81
N LYS A 539 -14.93 -23.08 -3.91
CA LYS A 539 -16.34 -22.72 -3.72
C LYS A 539 -16.51 -21.27 -3.31
N ALA A 540 -15.66 -20.77 -2.39
CA ALA A 540 -15.69 -19.38 -1.96
C ALA A 540 -15.42 -18.42 -3.13
N LEU A 541 -14.44 -18.72 -4.00
CA LEU A 541 -14.15 -17.91 -5.18
C LEU A 541 -15.34 -17.86 -6.16
N ILE A 542 -15.99 -19.01 -6.39
CA ILE A 542 -17.20 -19.05 -7.22
C ILE A 542 -18.33 -18.20 -6.59
N LEU A 543 -18.53 -18.32 -5.27
CA LEU A 543 -19.55 -17.54 -4.57
C LEU A 543 -19.26 -16.03 -4.58
N ILE A 544 -18.00 -15.61 -4.50
CA ILE A 544 -17.61 -14.20 -4.70
C ILE A 544 -17.98 -13.76 -6.11
N LYS A 545 -17.66 -14.56 -7.12
CA LYS A 545 -18.05 -14.32 -8.52
C LYS A 545 -19.57 -14.19 -8.66
N GLN A 546 -20.35 -15.00 -7.95
CA GLN A 546 -21.81 -14.96 -7.92
C GLN A 546 -22.40 -13.87 -6.99
N LYS A 547 -21.57 -13.04 -6.36
CA LYS A 547 -21.96 -11.99 -5.41
C LYS A 547 -22.62 -12.49 -4.12
N ASN A 548 -22.44 -13.76 -3.80
CA ASN A 548 -22.90 -14.34 -2.53
C ASN A 548 -21.80 -14.18 -1.45
N TYR A 549 -21.53 -12.94 -1.11
CA TYR A 549 -20.36 -12.55 -0.29
C TYR A 549 -20.39 -13.12 1.13
N LEU A 550 -21.57 -13.22 1.76
CA LEU A 550 -21.69 -13.72 3.13
C LEU A 550 -21.42 -15.23 3.24
N GLU A 551 -21.80 -16.01 2.22
CA GLU A 551 -21.48 -17.44 2.20
C GLU A 551 -20.02 -17.66 1.83
N ALA A 552 -19.46 -16.86 0.92
CA ALA A 552 -18.04 -16.88 0.60
C ALA A 552 -17.17 -16.57 1.83
N GLU A 553 -17.55 -15.55 2.61
CA GLU A 553 -16.89 -15.17 3.86
C GLU A 553 -16.81 -16.37 4.84
N LYS A 554 -17.94 -17.07 5.03
CA LYS A 554 -17.99 -18.24 5.93
C LYS A 554 -17.03 -19.34 5.49
N LEU A 555 -16.97 -19.61 4.18
CA LEU A 555 -16.10 -20.65 3.65
C LEU A 555 -14.62 -20.25 3.78
N LEU A 556 -14.26 -19.00 3.46
CA LEU A 556 -12.89 -18.52 3.61
C LEU A 556 -12.44 -18.49 5.08
N LYS A 557 -13.33 -18.05 6.00
CA LYS A 557 -13.04 -18.10 7.44
C LYS A 557 -12.80 -19.53 7.89
N ARG A 558 -13.60 -20.48 7.41
CA ARG A 558 -13.40 -21.90 7.71
C ARG A 558 -12.04 -22.41 7.20
N VAL A 559 -11.60 -22.00 6.00
CA VAL A 559 -10.25 -22.34 5.53
C VAL A 559 -9.18 -21.82 6.49
N VAL A 560 -9.28 -20.56 6.92
CA VAL A 560 -8.30 -19.95 7.83
C VAL A 560 -8.34 -20.55 9.23
N GLU A 561 -9.53 -20.91 9.75
CA GLU A 561 -9.71 -21.41 11.13
C GLU A 561 -9.40 -22.91 11.25
N ASP A 562 -9.90 -23.72 10.31
CA ASP A 562 -9.76 -25.19 10.37
C ASP A 562 -8.46 -25.70 9.70
N PHE A 563 -7.91 -24.92 8.74
CA PHE A 563 -6.78 -25.29 7.88
C PHE A 563 -5.68 -24.22 7.84
N GLY A 564 -5.52 -23.46 8.91
CA GLY A 564 -4.58 -22.34 8.99
C GLY A 564 -3.10 -22.68 8.78
N ASP A 565 -2.72 -23.93 8.94
CA ASP A 565 -1.36 -24.45 8.68
C ASP A 565 -1.19 -25.03 7.26
N GLN A 566 -2.24 -25.02 6.44
CA GLN A 566 -2.21 -25.51 5.06
C GLN A 566 -1.83 -24.42 4.07
N LEU A 567 -1.49 -24.83 2.83
CA LEU A 567 -0.94 -23.97 1.80
C LEU A 567 -1.88 -22.82 1.39
N LEU A 568 -3.20 -23.00 1.47
CA LEU A 568 -4.18 -22.00 1.04
C LEU A 568 -4.58 -21.00 2.14
N ALA A 569 -3.96 -21.05 3.33
CA ALA A 569 -4.35 -20.19 4.45
C ALA A 569 -4.08 -18.70 4.15
N ASP A 570 -2.94 -18.36 3.56
CA ASP A 570 -2.59 -16.99 3.19
C ASP A 570 -3.38 -16.51 1.96
N ASP A 571 -3.68 -17.38 0.99
CA ASP A 571 -4.62 -17.12 -0.11
C ASP A 571 -6.01 -16.76 0.44
N ALA A 572 -6.53 -17.55 1.38
CA ALA A 572 -7.83 -17.30 1.99
C ALA A 572 -7.86 -16.01 2.80
N LEU A 573 -6.79 -15.69 3.54
CA LEU A 573 -6.63 -14.41 4.23
C LEU A 573 -6.63 -13.23 3.26
N PHE A 574 -5.93 -13.37 2.13
CA PHE A 574 -5.88 -12.32 1.12
C PHE A 574 -7.26 -12.12 0.46
N GLN A 575 -7.97 -13.20 0.13
CA GLN A 575 -9.33 -13.14 -0.40
C GLN A 575 -10.33 -12.55 0.61
N LEU A 576 -10.20 -12.84 1.90
CA LEU A 576 -10.99 -12.20 2.95
C LEU A 576 -10.72 -10.69 3.01
N ALA A 577 -9.46 -10.30 2.98
CA ALA A 577 -9.11 -8.88 2.98
C ALA A 577 -9.72 -8.14 1.77
N GLU A 578 -9.61 -8.71 0.55
CA GLU A 578 -10.23 -8.14 -0.65
C GLU A 578 -11.76 -8.14 -0.57
N LEU A 579 -12.36 -9.20 -0.04
CA LEU A 579 -13.81 -9.32 0.14
C LEU A 579 -14.35 -8.18 1.02
N TYR A 580 -13.68 -7.93 2.14
CA TYR A 580 -14.05 -6.83 3.04
C TYR A 580 -13.76 -5.45 2.43
N GLU A 581 -12.63 -5.29 1.73
CA GLU A 581 -12.27 -4.01 1.12
C GLU A 581 -13.22 -3.61 -0.01
N TYR A 582 -13.47 -4.54 -0.95
CA TYR A 582 -14.15 -4.19 -2.20
C TYR A 582 -15.66 -4.45 -2.19
N TYR A 583 -16.14 -5.39 -1.38
CA TYR A 583 -17.53 -5.83 -1.47
C TYR A 583 -18.33 -5.59 -0.17
N LEU A 584 -17.80 -5.97 0.98
CA LEU A 584 -18.47 -5.75 2.27
C LEU A 584 -18.25 -4.34 2.81
N LYS A 585 -17.25 -3.62 2.28
CA LYS A 585 -16.93 -2.21 2.61
C LYS A 585 -16.57 -1.98 4.08
N ASP A 586 -15.97 -2.96 4.74
CA ASP A 586 -15.42 -2.84 6.08
C ASP A 586 -13.89 -2.73 6.00
N VAL A 587 -13.43 -1.48 6.00
CA VAL A 587 -12.00 -1.15 5.87
C VAL A 587 -11.19 -1.69 7.06
N ASN A 588 -11.77 -1.69 8.25
CA ASN A 588 -11.08 -2.15 9.47
C ASN A 588 -10.83 -3.65 9.41
N GLN A 589 -11.82 -4.43 9.03
CA GLN A 589 -11.66 -5.87 8.82
C GLN A 589 -10.69 -6.18 7.68
N ALA A 590 -10.75 -5.44 6.57
CA ALA A 590 -9.80 -5.59 5.48
C ALA A 590 -8.36 -5.37 5.95
N MET A 591 -8.11 -4.29 6.71
CA MET A 591 -6.80 -3.98 7.28
C MET A 591 -6.33 -5.07 8.25
N GLU A 592 -7.21 -5.63 9.07
CA GLU A 592 -6.88 -6.72 9.99
C GLU A 592 -6.37 -7.95 9.23
N TYR A 593 -7.07 -8.38 8.17
CA TYR A 593 -6.65 -9.53 7.37
C TYR A 593 -5.35 -9.28 6.60
N TYR A 594 -5.17 -8.08 6.01
CA TYR A 594 -3.87 -7.73 5.41
C TYR A 594 -2.75 -7.75 6.45
N GLN A 595 -3.01 -7.27 7.67
CA GLN A 595 -2.02 -7.27 8.74
C GLN A 595 -1.68 -8.70 9.21
N LYS A 596 -2.65 -9.62 9.25
CA LYS A 596 -2.41 -11.04 9.55
C LYS A 596 -1.43 -11.66 8.55
N ILE A 597 -1.62 -11.42 7.25
CA ILE A 597 -0.65 -11.89 6.23
C ILE A 597 0.75 -11.36 6.52
N LEU A 598 0.89 -10.07 6.84
CA LEU A 598 2.19 -9.44 7.09
C LEU A 598 2.89 -9.97 8.35
N LYS A 599 2.14 -10.42 9.36
CA LYS A 599 2.67 -10.91 10.64
C LYS A 599 2.89 -12.41 10.64
N ASP A 600 1.90 -13.17 10.17
CA ASP A 600 1.82 -14.61 10.38
C ASP A 600 2.31 -15.40 9.16
N HIS A 601 2.26 -14.78 7.95
CA HIS A 601 2.67 -15.38 6.67
C HIS A 601 3.69 -14.50 5.93
N SER A 602 4.82 -14.20 6.58
CA SER A 602 5.84 -13.26 6.06
C SER A 602 6.54 -13.73 4.79
N ASP A 603 6.43 -14.99 4.44
CA ASP A 603 6.94 -15.66 3.24
C ASP A 603 5.90 -15.78 2.11
N SER A 604 4.65 -15.41 2.36
CA SER A 604 3.56 -15.39 1.40
C SER A 604 3.88 -14.53 0.16
N LEU A 605 3.41 -14.97 -1.00
CA LEU A 605 3.47 -14.19 -2.24
C LEU A 605 2.68 -12.89 -2.16
N TYR A 606 1.67 -12.82 -1.28
CA TYR A 606 0.81 -11.66 -1.10
C TYR A 606 1.40 -10.57 -0.21
N VAL A 607 2.54 -10.78 0.45
CA VAL A 607 3.15 -9.80 1.39
C VAL A 607 3.33 -8.42 0.76
N VAL A 608 3.79 -8.35 -0.49
CA VAL A 608 4.00 -7.07 -1.19
C VAL A 608 2.66 -6.37 -1.46
N GLN A 609 1.67 -7.11 -1.94
CA GLN A 609 0.33 -6.58 -2.25
C GLN A 609 -0.43 -6.21 -0.97
N ALA A 610 -0.42 -7.09 0.03
CA ALA A 610 -1.03 -6.84 1.33
C ALA A 610 -0.45 -5.58 2.00
N ARG A 611 0.88 -5.40 1.93
CA ARG A 611 1.54 -4.19 2.46
C ARG A 611 1.12 -2.93 1.70
N ALA A 612 1.04 -3.00 0.38
CA ALA A 612 0.61 -1.89 -0.45
C ALA A 612 -0.84 -1.51 -0.15
N ARG A 613 -1.76 -2.50 -0.08
CA ARG A 613 -3.17 -2.28 0.24
C ARG A 613 -3.37 -1.79 1.67
N TYR A 614 -2.70 -2.40 2.65
CA TYR A 614 -2.73 -1.96 4.05
C TYR A 614 -2.31 -0.49 4.20
N ARG A 615 -1.21 -0.09 3.53
CA ARG A 615 -0.74 1.30 3.53
C ARG A 615 -1.72 2.25 2.84
N ALA A 616 -2.28 1.83 1.70
CA ALA A 616 -3.27 2.62 0.98
C ALA A 616 -4.54 2.85 1.83
N LEU A 617 -5.03 1.80 2.51
CA LEU A 617 -6.19 1.90 3.40
C LEU A 617 -5.91 2.73 4.65
N ARG A 618 -4.66 2.72 5.14
CA ARG A 618 -4.20 3.56 6.24
C ARG A 618 -3.97 5.03 5.83
N GLY A 619 -3.97 5.33 4.53
CA GLY A 619 -3.73 6.68 4.00
C GLY A 619 -2.25 7.05 3.84
N ASP A 620 -1.33 6.07 3.81
CA ASP A 620 0.09 6.33 3.57
C ASP A 620 0.32 6.79 2.12
N ASN A 621 1.16 7.81 1.91
CA ASN A 621 1.65 8.16 0.58
C ASN A 621 2.53 7.03 0.03
N LEU A 622 2.15 6.46 -1.10
CA LEU A 622 2.86 5.36 -1.76
C LEU A 622 3.94 5.86 -2.75
N ASN A 623 4.32 7.16 -2.69
CA ASN A 623 5.34 7.76 -3.55
C ASN A 623 6.74 7.63 -2.96
#